data_9177f02468135115c81ab3b51a5932f9
#
_entry.id   9177f02468135115c81ab3b51a5932f9
#
_cell.length_a   1.000
_cell.length_b   1.000
_cell.length_c   1.000
_cell.angle_alpha   90.00
_cell.angle_beta   90.00
_cell.angle_gamma   90.00
#
_symmetry.space_group_name_H-M   'P 1'
#
loop_
_entity.id
_entity.type
_entity.pdbx_description
1 polymer ?
#
loop_
_entity_poly.entity_id
_entity_poly.type
_entity_poly.pdbx_seq_one_letter_code
_entity_poly.pdbx_strand_id
1 'polypeptide(L)'
;MEILRLDAISKNFGGVSAVSDFSMIQEDNTISAIIGPNGAGKTTIFNLITGVQRLDSGKLFFRGNDITKLPAHRIAALGMSRTFQNIRLFNNLSVIDNVKIAAGYKISYGMFNELFSMPSVRREEKELHEKAMITLKFLNLEKYAGQKPGNLSYGLQRRLELSRALMPDPHLLLLDEPGAGLNPNEIRDLMDTIRFIQSEKKISIIIVEHHMELVMNICPKIYVLDFGKKIGEGTPEEIGKNDKVLEAYLGDTEEI
;
A
#
# COMPACT_ATOMS: atom_id res chain seq x y z
N MET A 1 9.71 10.09 14.28
CA MET A 1 8.54 9.69 15.12
C MET A 1 7.97 8.41 14.51
N GLU A 2 7.49 7.46 15.30
CA GLU A 2 6.87 6.24 14.75
C GLU A 2 5.45 6.53 14.26
N ILE A 3 5.12 6.08 13.04
CA ILE A 3 3.76 6.20 12.48
C ILE A 3 2.99 4.90 12.65
N LEU A 4 3.67 3.75 12.52
CA LEU A 4 3.07 2.43 12.72
C LEU A 4 4.01 1.57 13.56
N ARG A 5 3.44 0.86 14.56
CA ARG A 5 4.15 -0.12 15.36
C ARG A 5 3.34 -1.40 15.46
N LEU A 6 4.02 -2.50 15.19
CA LEU A 6 3.53 -3.85 15.37
C LEU A 6 4.29 -4.46 16.55
N ASP A 7 3.58 -4.90 17.58
CA ASP A 7 4.16 -5.51 18.77
C ASP A 7 3.76 -6.98 18.82
N ALA A 8 4.70 -7.88 18.54
CA ALA A 8 4.60 -9.33 18.69
C ALA A 8 3.31 -9.91 18.08
N ILE A 9 2.96 -9.47 16.86
CA ILE A 9 1.73 -9.91 16.19
C ILE A 9 1.84 -11.34 15.71
N SER A 10 0.77 -12.10 15.90
CA SER A 10 0.69 -13.48 15.41
C SER A 10 -0.65 -13.79 14.75
N LYS A 11 -0.62 -14.68 13.76
CA LYS A 11 -1.79 -15.16 13.03
C LYS A 11 -1.64 -16.61 12.61
N ASN A 12 -2.64 -17.43 12.96
CA ASN A 12 -2.72 -18.84 12.57
C ASN A 12 -3.94 -19.06 11.66
N PHE A 13 -3.80 -19.98 10.72
CA PHE A 13 -4.89 -20.48 9.88
C PHE A 13 -4.94 -21.99 9.99
N GLY A 14 -5.96 -22.52 10.66
CA GLY A 14 -6.01 -23.94 10.98
C GLY A 14 -4.77 -24.36 11.78
N GLY A 15 -3.98 -25.29 11.26
CA GLY A 15 -2.74 -25.77 11.88
C GLY A 15 -1.47 -25.01 11.45
N VAL A 16 -1.58 -24.01 10.56
CA VAL A 16 -0.42 -23.29 9.98
C VAL A 16 -0.27 -21.93 10.63
N SER A 17 0.92 -21.64 11.17
CA SER A 17 1.27 -20.32 11.67
C SER A 17 1.76 -19.45 10.52
N ALA A 18 0.90 -18.55 10.05
CA ALA A 18 1.22 -17.66 8.94
C ALA A 18 2.06 -16.44 9.35
N VAL A 19 1.96 -16.00 10.60
CA VAL A 19 2.78 -14.95 11.22
C VAL A 19 2.99 -15.31 12.68
N SER A 20 4.24 -15.32 13.14
CA SER A 20 4.64 -15.67 14.50
C SER A 20 5.49 -14.56 15.11
N ASP A 21 4.97 -13.92 16.15
CA ASP A 21 5.70 -12.96 16.99
C ASP A 21 6.43 -11.86 16.19
N PHE A 22 5.77 -11.36 15.14
CA PHE A 22 6.36 -10.38 14.25
C PHE A 22 6.23 -8.96 14.85
N SER A 23 7.36 -8.27 14.95
CA SER A 23 7.44 -6.90 15.43
C SER A 23 8.16 -6.02 14.41
N MET A 24 7.61 -4.82 14.13
CA MET A 24 8.25 -3.81 13.29
C MET A 24 7.84 -2.40 13.71
N ILE A 25 8.68 -1.44 13.36
CA ILE A 25 8.42 -0.01 13.52
C ILE A 25 8.59 0.67 12.17
N GLN A 26 7.56 1.37 11.73
CA GLN A 26 7.62 2.30 10.60
C GLN A 26 7.81 3.71 11.14
N GLU A 27 8.89 4.33 10.74
CA GLU A 27 9.13 5.74 11.02
C GLU A 27 8.31 6.64 10.11
N ASP A 28 7.93 7.80 10.63
CA ASP A 28 7.19 8.78 9.86
C ASP A 28 8.02 9.32 8.68
N ASN A 29 7.36 9.55 7.55
CA ASN A 29 7.97 10.07 6.33
C ASN A 29 9.18 9.25 5.83
N THR A 30 9.11 7.92 5.95
CA THR A 30 10.13 7.00 5.43
C THR A 30 9.51 5.90 4.56
N ILE A 31 10.35 5.28 3.72
CA ILE A 31 9.98 4.08 2.97
C ILE A 31 10.61 2.88 3.66
N SER A 32 9.86 1.81 3.89
CA SER A 32 10.40 0.51 4.30
C SER A 32 9.85 -0.62 3.45
N ALA A 33 10.51 -1.77 3.49
CA ALA A 33 10.05 -2.96 2.81
C ALA A 33 9.86 -4.14 3.78
N ILE A 34 8.91 -5.00 3.45
CA ILE A 34 8.77 -6.35 3.98
C ILE A 34 9.03 -7.30 2.83
N ILE A 35 10.10 -8.08 2.91
CA ILE A 35 10.51 -9.03 1.87
C ILE A 35 10.53 -10.46 2.43
N GLY A 36 10.66 -11.44 1.55
CA GLY A 36 10.77 -12.85 1.91
C GLY A 36 10.24 -13.74 0.78
N PRO A 37 10.48 -15.07 0.85
CA PRO A 37 10.00 -16.03 -0.12
C PRO A 37 8.47 -16.03 -0.29
N ASN A 38 7.99 -16.74 -1.32
CA ASN A 38 6.57 -16.95 -1.52
C ASN A 38 6.01 -17.77 -0.33
N GLY A 39 4.84 -17.36 0.18
CA GLY A 39 4.26 -18.01 1.37
C GLY A 39 4.86 -17.57 2.71
N ALA A 40 5.87 -16.70 2.76
CA ALA A 40 6.49 -16.24 4.01
C ALA A 40 5.55 -15.47 4.97
N GLY A 41 4.34 -15.05 4.51
CA GLY A 41 3.37 -14.36 5.37
C GLY A 41 3.24 -12.84 5.10
N LYS A 42 3.92 -12.30 4.09
CA LYS A 42 3.92 -10.87 3.75
C LYS A 42 2.52 -10.27 3.56
N THR A 43 1.71 -10.87 2.70
CA THR A 43 0.33 -10.45 2.45
C THR A 43 -0.55 -10.58 3.70
N THR A 44 -0.28 -11.59 4.55
CA THR A 44 -0.96 -11.74 5.84
C THR A 44 -0.67 -10.56 6.74
N ILE A 45 0.58 -10.10 6.85
CA ILE A 45 0.94 -8.90 7.62
C ILE A 45 0.16 -7.67 7.11
N PHE A 46 0.09 -7.44 5.79
CA PHE A 46 -0.71 -6.35 5.24
C PHE A 46 -2.20 -6.47 5.56
N ASN A 47 -2.75 -7.68 5.53
CA ASN A 47 -4.14 -7.93 5.89
C ASN A 47 -4.41 -7.65 7.39
N LEU A 48 -3.44 -7.95 8.26
CA LEU A 48 -3.51 -7.65 9.69
C LEU A 48 -3.43 -6.14 9.95
N ILE A 49 -2.45 -5.44 9.34
CA ILE A 49 -2.27 -3.99 9.47
C ILE A 49 -3.54 -3.24 9.03
N THR A 50 -4.15 -3.67 7.94
CA THR A 50 -5.34 -3.01 7.37
C THR A 50 -6.67 -3.45 7.99
N GLY A 51 -6.65 -4.36 8.97
CA GLY A 51 -7.86 -4.85 9.63
C GLY A 51 -8.77 -5.72 8.75
N VAL A 52 -8.27 -6.19 7.58
CA VAL A 52 -8.94 -7.18 6.73
C VAL A 52 -8.98 -8.54 7.43
N GLN A 53 -7.94 -8.83 8.20
CA GLN A 53 -7.85 -10.00 9.08
C GLN A 53 -7.60 -9.56 10.51
N ARG A 54 -8.09 -10.35 11.48
CA ARG A 54 -7.88 -10.10 12.90
C ARG A 54 -6.63 -10.81 13.38
N LEU A 55 -5.88 -10.17 14.27
CA LEU A 55 -4.80 -10.78 15.03
C LEU A 55 -5.32 -11.90 15.93
N ASP A 56 -4.49 -12.91 16.16
CA ASP A 56 -4.72 -13.88 17.23
C ASP A 56 -4.03 -13.42 18.53
N SER A 57 -2.85 -12.77 18.42
CA SER A 57 -2.15 -12.13 19.54
C SER A 57 -1.32 -10.93 19.08
N GLY A 58 -0.83 -10.14 20.02
CA GLY A 58 -0.05 -8.95 19.78
C GLY A 58 -0.89 -7.68 19.69
N LYS A 59 -0.26 -6.57 19.30
CA LYS A 59 -0.91 -5.26 19.19
C LYS A 59 -0.45 -4.48 17.97
N LEU A 60 -1.34 -3.61 17.48
CA LEU A 60 -1.07 -2.67 16.39
C LEU A 60 -1.33 -1.25 16.86
N PHE A 61 -0.37 -0.37 16.63
CA PHE A 61 -0.51 1.05 16.94
C PHE A 61 -0.27 1.89 15.68
N PHE A 62 -1.18 2.81 15.39
CA PHE A 62 -1.05 3.75 14.29
C PHE A 62 -1.15 5.18 14.83
N ARG A 63 -0.10 5.99 14.62
CA ARG A 63 0.01 7.35 15.16
C ARG A 63 -0.27 7.41 16.65
N GLY A 64 0.28 6.44 17.40
CA GLY A 64 0.13 6.32 18.86
C GLY A 64 -1.21 5.73 19.34
N ASN A 65 -2.19 5.51 18.44
CA ASN A 65 -3.49 4.94 18.81
C ASN A 65 -3.48 3.42 18.62
N ASP A 66 -4.04 2.68 19.56
CA ASP A 66 -4.26 1.23 19.44
C ASP A 66 -5.37 0.97 18.42
N ILE A 67 -4.99 0.33 17.30
CA ILE A 67 -5.90 -0.04 16.22
C ILE A 67 -6.15 -1.56 16.12
N THR A 68 -5.67 -2.32 17.09
CA THR A 68 -5.66 -3.80 17.08
C THR A 68 -7.03 -4.42 16.78
N LYS A 69 -8.10 -3.81 17.26
CA LYS A 69 -9.48 -4.32 17.11
C LYS A 69 -10.33 -3.53 16.13
N LEU A 70 -9.77 -2.50 15.50
CA LEU A 70 -10.53 -1.66 14.58
C LEU A 70 -10.83 -2.40 13.28
N PRO A 71 -12.03 -2.25 12.70
CA PRO A 71 -12.35 -2.78 11.39
C PRO A 71 -11.68 -1.95 10.29
N ALA A 72 -11.47 -2.56 9.12
CA ALA A 72 -10.73 -1.99 7.99
C ALA A 72 -11.18 -0.57 7.60
N HIS A 73 -12.49 -0.31 7.55
CA HIS A 73 -13.00 1.02 7.20
C HIS A 73 -12.62 2.11 8.22
N ARG A 74 -12.49 1.77 9.51
CA ARG A 74 -12.03 2.70 10.54
C ARG A 74 -10.53 2.98 10.41
N ILE A 75 -9.74 1.93 10.11
CA ILE A 75 -8.29 2.07 9.87
C ILE A 75 -8.04 2.95 8.63
N ALA A 76 -8.78 2.72 7.54
CA ALA A 76 -8.71 3.57 6.36
C ALA A 76 -9.06 5.04 6.67
N ALA A 77 -10.10 5.28 7.48
CA ALA A 77 -10.52 6.62 7.89
C ALA A 77 -9.45 7.36 8.75
N LEU A 78 -8.57 6.62 9.44
CA LEU A 78 -7.43 7.21 10.15
C LEU A 78 -6.30 7.67 9.22
N GLY A 79 -6.39 7.41 7.91
CA GLY A 79 -5.42 7.84 6.92
C GLY A 79 -4.43 6.74 6.51
N MET A 80 -4.87 5.49 6.47
CA MET A 80 -4.12 4.38 5.90
C MET A 80 -4.74 3.96 4.57
N SER A 81 -3.93 3.91 3.50
CA SER A 81 -4.34 3.42 2.19
C SER A 81 -3.51 2.22 1.76
N ARG A 82 -4.09 1.35 0.93
CA ARG A 82 -3.41 0.17 0.39
C ARG A 82 -3.74 0.00 -1.09
N THR A 83 -2.72 -0.33 -1.89
CA THR A 83 -2.91 -0.93 -3.21
C THR A 83 -3.05 -2.46 -3.08
N PHE A 84 -3.46 -3.12 -4.16
CA PHE A 84 -3.55 -4.58 -4.19
C PHE A 84 -2.56 -5.14 -5.21
N GLN A 85 -2.12 -6.38 -5.02
CA GLN A 85 -1.19 -7.07 -5.91
C GLN A 85 -1.68 -7.03 -7.37
N ASN A 86 -2.94 -7.39 -7.60
CA ASN A 86 -3.56 -7.25 -8.92
C ASN A 86 -4.21 -5.86 -9.05
N ILE A 87 -3.94 -5.16 -10.13
CA ILE A 87 -4.55 -3.86 -10.43
C ILE A 87 -6.09 -4.01 -10.48
N ARG A 88 -6.79 -3.36 -9.54
CA ARG A 88 -8.25 -3.40 -9.44
C ARG A 88 -8.85 -2.07 -9.86
N LEU A 89 -8.94 -1.83 -11.16
CA LEU A 89 -9.58 -0.65 -11.72
C LEU A 89 -11.03 -0.94 -12.13
N PHE A 90 -11.88 0.06 -12.03
CA PHE A 90 -13.26 -0.02 -12.52
C PHE A 90 -13.24 0.25 -14.04
N ASN A 91 -13.19 -0.80 -14.85
CA ASN A 91 -13.02 -0.70 -16.31
C ASN A 91 -14.17 0.02 -17.02
N ASN A 92 -15.35 0.05 -16.42
CA ASN A 92 -16.52 0.74 -16.97
C ASN A 92 -16.56 2.24 -16.68
N LEU A 93 -15.70 2.72 -15.77
CA LEU A 93 -15.59 4.12 -15.36
C LEU A 93 -14.43 4.80 -16.04
N SER A 94 -14.48 6.13 -16.14
CA SER A 94 -13.35 6.93 -16.61
C SER A 94 -12.18 6.91 -15.60
N VAL A 95 -11.00 7.31 -16.04
CA VAL A 95 -9.82 7.49 -15.19
C VAL A 95 -10.12 8.42 -14.01
N ILE A 96 -10.75 9.56 -14.26
CA ILE A 96 -11.10 10.50 -13.18
C ILE A 96 -12.14 9.93 -12.22
N ASP A 97 -13.14 9.19 -12.71
CA ASP A 97 -14.16 8.59 -11.85
C ASP A 97 -13.57 7.45 -11.00
N ASN A 98 -12.58 6.73 -11.52
CA ASN A 98 -11.82 5.77 -10.71
C ASN A 98 -11.14 6.43 -9.51
N VAL A 99 -10.60 7.64 -9.68
CA VAL A 99 -9.98 8.39 -8.57
C VAL A 99 -11.05 8.93 -7.62
N LYS A 100 -12.13 9.51 -8.14
CA LYS A 100 -13.23 10.07 -7.33
C LYS A 100 -13.83 9.07 -6.36
N ILE A 101 -14.07 7.82 -6.80
CA ILE A 101 -14.65 6.76 -5.96
C ILE A 101 -13.79 6.49 -4.71
N ALA A 102 -12.48 6.63 -4.79
CA ALA A 102 -11.61 6.38 -3.64
C ALA A 102 -11.81 7.36 -2.47
N ALA A 103 -12.43 8.52 -2.70
CA ALA A 103 -12.81 9.47 -1.66
C ALA A 103 -14.23 9.24 -1.10
N GLY A 104 -14.96 8.26 -1.62
CA GLY A 104 -16.38 8.04 -1.33
C GLY A 104 -16.73 7.86 0.15
N TYR A 105 -15.81 7.39 0.98
CA TYR A 105 -16.06 7.30 2.43
C TYR A 105 -16.11 8.66 3.16
N LYS A 106 -15.64 9.73 2.50
CA LYS A 106 -15.72 11.12 3.03
C LYS A 106 -17.00 11.84 2.57
N ILE A 107 -17.76 11.25 1.64
CA ILE A 107 -18.98 11.84 1.11
C ILE A 107 -20.12 11.59 2.09
N SER A 108 -20.65 12.64 2.65
CA SER A 108 -21.65 12.60 3.75
C SER A 108 -23.09 12.83 3.28
N TYR A 109 -23.40 12.55 1.99
CA TYR A 109 -24.82 12.71 1.65
C TYR A 109 -25.65 11.50 2.09
N GLY A 110 -26.71 11.79 2.85
CA GLY A 110 -27.79 10.84 3.00
C GLY A 110 -28.53 10.67 1.65
N MET A 111 -29.04 9.48 1.39
CA MET A 111 -29.79 9.10 0.19
C MET A 111 -30.91 10.10 -0.21
N PHE A 112 -31.41 10.89 0.75
CA PHE A 112 -32.39 11.96 0.54
C PHE A 112 -31.82 13.22 -0.15
N ASN A 113 -30.52 13.55 0.04
CA ASN A 113 -29.90 14.73 -0.54
C ASN A 113 -29.54 14.54 -2.02
N GLU A 114 -29.24 13.32 -2.43
CA GLU A 114 -29.03 12.96 -3.85
C GLU A 114 -30.31 13.14 -4.68
N LEU A 115 -31.49 12.78 -4.13
CA LEU A 115 -32.77 12.83 -4.84
C LEU A 115 -33.22 14.27 -5.19
N PHE A 116 -32.74 15.27 -4.43
CA PHE A 116 -33.18 16.68 -4.59
C PHE A 116 -32.15 17.59 -5.24
N SER A 117 -31.00 17.07 -5.77
CA SER A 117 -29.96 17.87 -6.46
C SER A 117 -29.63 19.18 -5.73
N MET A 118 -29.47 19.12 -4.40
CA MET A 118 -29.24 20.30 -3.58
C MET A 118 -27.93 21.03 -3.98
N PRO A 119 -27.86 22.36 -3.86
CA PRO A 119 -26.67 23.15 -4.19
C PRO A 119 -25.39 22.66 -3.47
N SER A 120 -25.54 22.07 -2.26
CA SER A 120 -24.45 21.44 -1.50
C SER A 120 -23.85 20.24 -2.22
N VAL A 121 -24.66 19.37 -2.82
CA VAL A 121 -24.19 18.18 -3.57
C VAL A 121 -23.35 18.59 -4.78
N ARG A 122 -23.83 19.58 -5.55
CA ARG A 122 -23.07 20.11 -6.71
C ARG A 122 -21.74 20.71 -6.31
N ARG A 123 -21.69 21.40 -5.15
CA ARG A 123 -20.45 21.98 -4.64
C ARG A 123 -19.46 20.87 -4.24
N GLU A 124 -19.92 19.87 -3.49
CA GLU A 124 -19.08 18.74 -3.07
C GLU A 124 -18.58 17.92 -4.27
N GLU A 125 -19.43 17.69 -5.28
CA GLU A 125 -19.02 17.03 -6.52
C GLU A 125 -17.95 17.84 -7.27
N LYS A 126 -18.07 19.16 -7.30
CA LYS A 126 -17.07 20.03 -7.91
C LYS A 126 -15.74 19.96 -7.15
N GLU A 127 -15.78 20.09 -5.83
CA GLU A 127 -14.59 19.97 -4.98
C GLU A 127 -13.91 18.58 -5.13
N LEU A 128 -14.70 17.52 -5.20
CA LEU A 128 -14.22 16.17 -5.45
C LEU A 128 -13.57 16.02 -6.82
N HIS A 129 -14.19 16.61 -7.87
CA HIS A 129 -13.64 16.60 -9.22
C HIS A 129 -12.32 17.37 -9.29
N GLU A 130 -12.26 18.58 -8.71
CA GLU A 130 -11.04 19.39 -8.66
C GLU A 130 -9.91 18.63 -7.93
N LYS A 131 -10.20 18.03 -6.79
CA LYS A 131 -9.23 17.21 -6.05
C LYS A 131 -8.74 16.01 -6.85
N ALA A 132 -9.64 15.31 -7.55
CA ALA A 132 -9.29 14.19 -8.41
C ALA A 132 -8.40 14.64 -9.57
N MET A 133 -8.68 15.78 -10.21
CA MET A 133 -7.82 16.35 -11.26
C MET A 133 -6.44 16.76 -10.75
N ILE A 134 -6.35 17.34 -9.54
CA ILE A 134 -5.07 17.65 -8.90
C ILE A 134 -4.26 16.35 -8.67
N THR A 135 -4.93 15.28 -8.17
CA THR A 135 -4.28 13.98 -7.93
C THR A 135 -3.82 13.34 -9.24
N LEU A 136 -4.61 13.40 -10.31
CA LEU A 136 -4.20 12.91 -11.63
C LEU A 136 -3.03 13.71 -12.20
N LYS A 137 -3.04 15.04 -12.07
CA LYS A 137 -1.94 15.91 -12.51
C LYS A 137 -0.66 15.61 -11.74
N PHE A 138 -0.76 15.34 -10.45
CA PHE A 138 0.38 14.97 -9.59
C PHE A 138 1.13 13.72 -10.12
N LEU A 139 0.41 12.78 -10.75
CA LEU A 139 1.00 11.57 -11.34
C LEU A 139 1.02 11.58 -12.89
N ASN A 140 0.89 12.77 -13.53
CA ASN A 140 0.93 12.97 -14.98
C ASN A 140 -0.15 12.18 -15.75
N LEU A 141 -1.36 12.07 -15.18
CA LEU A 141 -2.49 11.35 -15.76
C LEU A 141 -3.63 12.27 -16.22
N GLU A 142 -3.53 13.59 -16.06
CA GLU A 142 -4.61 14.53 -16.35
C GLU A 142 -5.13 14.46 -17.78
N LYS A 143 -4.24 14.23 -18.76
CA LYS A 143 -4.61 14.09 -20.18
C LYS A 143 -5.42 12.86 -20.51
N TYR A 144 -5.45 11.88 -19.59
CA TYR A 144 -6.20 10.64 -19.73
C TYR A 144 -7.51 10.65 -18.93
N ALA A 145 -7.86 11.75 -18.24
CA ALA A 145 -8.96 11.82 -17.27
C ALA A 145 -10.29 11.27 -17.80
N GLY A 146 -10.65 11.56 -19.04
CA GLY A 146 -11.88 11.08 -19.68
C GLY A 146 -11.78 9.67 -20.31
N GLN A 147 -10.60 9.06 -20.36
CA GLN A 147 -10.44 7.73 -20.96
C GLN A 147 -10.84 6.62 -20.00
N LYS A 148 -11.07 5.42 -20.55
CA LYS A 148 -11.24 4.20 -19.75
C LYS A 148 -9.88 3.59 -19.41
N PRO A 149 -9.72 2.95 -18.21
CA PRO A 149 -8.46 2.33 -17.80
C PRO A 149 -7.90 1.32 -18.80
N GLY A 150 -8.76 0.55 -19.48
CA GLY A 150 -8.34 -0.43 -20.47
C GLY A 150 -7.60 0.15 -21.70
N ASN A 151 -7.70 1.46 -21.93
CA ASN A 151 -6.97 2.14 -23.00
C ASN A 151 -5.56 2.61 -22.56
N LEU A 152 -5.21 2.45 -21.30
CA LEU A 152 -3.93 2.84 -20.74
C LEU A 152 -2.92 1.68 -20.84
N SER A 153 -1.64 2.01 -21.04
CA SER A 153 -0.56 1.05 -20.84
C SER A 153 -0.54 0.55 -19.39
N TYR A 154 0.08 -0.60 -19.14
CA TYR A 154 0.13 -1.20 -17.82
C TYR A 154 0.78 -0.26 -16.77
N GLY A 155 1.87 0.42 -17.11
CA GLY A 155 2.50 1.42 -16.24
C GLY A 155 1.59 2.61 -15.90
N LEU A 156 0.76 3.07 -16.86
CA LEU A 156 -0.23 4.14 -16.61
C LEU A 156 -1.40 3.63 -15.76
N GLN A 157 -1.80 2.36 -15.89
CA GLN A 157 -2.80 1.74 -15.01
C GLN A 157 -2.27 1.65 -13.57
N ARG A 158 -0.99 1.34 -13.38
CA ARG A 158 -0.34 1.33 -12.05
C ARG A 158 -0.29 2.75 -11.45
N ARG A 159 0.03 3.77 -12.24
CA ARG A 159 -0.06 5.18 -11.79
C ARG A 159 -1.49 5.58 -11.41
N LEU A 160 -2.50 5.08 -12.13
CA LEU A 160 -3.91 5.32 -11.78
C LEU A 160 -4.28 4.64 -10.45
N GLU A 161 -3.79 3.45 -10.20
CA GLU A 161 -3.98 2.76 -8.91
C GLU A 161 -3.35 3.55 -7.76
N LEU A 162 -2.12 4.07 -7.95
CA LEU A 162 -1.48 4.96 -6.99
C LEU A 162 -2.28 6.25 -6.79
N SER A 163 -2.83 6.85 -7.86
CA SER A 163 -3.71 8.03 -7.78
C SER A 163 -4.94 7.75 -6.90
N ARG A 164 -5.55 6.58 -7.05
CA ARG A 164 -6.68 6.16 -6.21
C ARG A 164 -6.28 6.03 -4.74
N ALA A 165 -5.13 5.42 -4.48
CA ALA A 165 -4.63 5.25 -3.11
C ALA A 165 -4.25 6.58 -2.44
N LEU A 166 -3.84 7.58 -3.22
CA LEU A 166 -3.48 8.93 -2.74
C LEU A 166 -4.69 9.86 -2.57
N MET A 167 -5.80 9.61 -3.26
CA MET A 167 -6.99 10.47 -3.23
C MET A 167 -7.54 10.76 -1.81
N PRO A 168 -7.49 9.80 -0.85
CA PRO A 168 -7.89 10.04 0.53
C PRO A 168 -6.94 10.91 1.34
N ASP A 169 -5.79 11.35 0.81
CA ASP A 169 -4.67 11.99 1.53
C ASP A 169 -4.17 11.12 2.70
N PRO A 170 -3.61 9.94 2.42
CA PRO A 170 -3.17 9.03 3.47
C PRO A 170 -1.92 9.56 4.19
N HIS A 171 -1.75 9.16 5.46
CA HIS A 171 -0.50 9.32 6.20
C HIS A 171 0.43 8.12 6.00
N LEU A 172 -0.15 6.94 5.74
CA LEU A 172 0.58 5.70 5.45
C LEU A 172 0.01 5.03 4.21
N LEU A 173 0.88 4.73 3.25
CA LEU A 173 0.56 4.02 2.02
C LEU A 173 1.21 2.63 2.04
N LEU A 174 0.41 1.60 1.87
CA LEU A 174 0.84 0.20 1.77
C LEU A 174 0.82 -0.20 0.29
N LEU A 175 1.96 -0.59 -0.25
CA LEU A 175 2.11 -1.03 -1.64
C LEU A 175 2.36 -2.54 -1.68
N ASP A 176 1.41 -3.28 -2.24
CA ASP A 176 1.45 -4.73 -2.33
C ASP A 176 1.94 -5.16 -3.72
N GLU A 177 3.19 -5.61 -3.81
CA GLU A 177 3.90 -6.01 -5.03
C GLU A 177 3.71 -5.02 -6.20
N PRO A 178 4.06 -3.73 -6.00
CA PRO A 178 3.80 -2.71 -7.01
C PRO A 178 4.61 -2.90 -8.30
N GLY A 179 5.71 -3.66 -8.25
CA GLY A 179 6.54 -3.98 -9.41
C GLY A 179 6.09 -5.19 -10.23
N ALA A 180 5.07 -5.93 -9.77
CA ALA A 180 4.64 -7.15 -10.45
C ALA A 180 4.22 -6.88 -11.91
N GLY A 181 4.81 -7.64 -12.85
CA GLY A 181 4.51 -7.55 -14.28
C GLY A 181 5.10 -6.35 -15.01
N LEU A 182 5.91 -5.53 -14.36
CA LEU A 182 6.62 -4.41 -14.98
C LEU A 182 7.95 -4.85 -15.61
N ASN A 183 8.32 -4.22 -16.72
CA ASN A 183 9.64 -4.37 -17.29
C ASN A 183 10.68 -3.51 -16.54
N PRO A 184 12.02 -3.70 -16.77
CA PRO A 184 13.05 -2.96 -16.02
C PRO A 184 12.97 -1.43 -16.12
N ASN A 185 12.53 -0.88 -17.25
CA ASN A 185 12.35 0.58 -17.38
C ASN A 185 11.14 1.07 -16.56
N GLU A 186 10.04 0.32 -16.60
CA GLU A 186 8.84 0.62 -15.81
C GLU A 186 9.10 0.50 -14.30
N ILE A 187 9.97 -0.43 -13.87
CA ILE A 187 10.43 -0.53 -12.47
C ILE A 187 11.17 0.75 -12.05
N ARG A 188 12.06 1.29 -12.91
CA ARG A 188 12.77 2.55 -12.63
C ARG A 188 11.79 3.72 -12.52
N ASP A 189 10.87 3.83 -13.47
CA ASP A 189 9.82 4.86 -13.44
C ASP A 189 8.93 4.74 -12.19
N LEU A 190 8.66 3.50 -11.72
CA LEU A 190 7.93 3.25 -10.50
C LEU A 190 8.72 3.69 -9.27
N MET A 191 10.02 3.36 -9.19
CA MET A 191 10.90 3.79 -8.09
C MET A 191 10.92 5.32 -7.96
N ASP A 192 11.08 6.03 -9.08
CA ASP A 192 11.06 7.49 -9.10
C ASP A 192 9.70 8.05 -8.69
N THR A 193 8.62 7.41 -9.14
CA THR A 193 7.25 7.77 -8.75
C THR A 193 7.03 7.60 -7.24
N ILE A 194 7.49 6.49 -6.65
CA ILE A 194 7.34 6.23 -5.21
C ILE A 194 8.15 7.24 -4.38
N ARG A 195 9.40 7.52 -4.78
CA ARG A 195 10.24 8.55 -4.13
C ARG A 195 9.58 9.94 -4.21
N PHE A 196 9.08 10.30 -5.40
CA PHE A 196 8.37 11.56 -5.63
C PHE A 196 7.14 11.69 -4.74
N ILE A 197 6.30 10.64 -4.68
CA ILE A 197 5.12 10.61 -3.80
C ILE A 197 5.54 10.82 -2.34
N GLN A 198 6.54 10.08 -1.86
CA GLN A 198 7.00 10.14 -0.50
C GLN A 198 7.52 11.54 -0.13
N SER A 199 8.36 12.15 -0.97
CA SER A 199 8.97 13.45 -0.72
C SER A 199 7.96 14.59 -0.77
N GLU A 200 7.10 14.64 -1.80
CA GLU A 200 6.15 15.73 -2.01
C GLU A 200 4.96 15.68 -1.06
N LYS A 201 4.45 14.47 -0.79
CA LYS A 201 3.30 14.29 0.12
C LYS A 201 3.72 14.12 1.58
N LYS A 202 5.01 13.92 1.85
CA LYS A 202 5.56 13.65 3.20
C LYS A 202 4.78 12.52 3.90
N ILE A 203 4.54 11.43 3.18
CA ILE A 203 3.85 10.26 3.69
C ILE A 203 4.83 9.12 3.94
N SER A 204 4.46 8.22 4.83
CA SER A 204 5.20 6.99 5.04
C SER A 204 4.72 5.92 4.07
N ILE A 205 5.63 5.07 3.60
CA ILE A 205 5.31 4.00 2.65
C ILE A 205 5.89 2.68 3.16
N ILE A 206 5.08 1.63 3.14
CA ILE A 206 5.55 0.25 3.36
C ILE A 206 5.29 -0.52 2.07
N ILE A 207 6.32 -1.23 1.59
CA ILE A 207 6.27 -2.00 0.35
C ILE A 207 6.43 -3.48 0.69
N VAL A 208 5.52 -4.32 0.21
CA VAL A 208 5.77 -5.75 0.08
C VAL A 208 6.24 -6.00 -1.33
N GLU A 209 7.43 -6.59 -1.50
CA GLU A 209 8.05 -6.77 -2.81
C GLU A 209 8.98 -7.99 -2.84
N HIS A 210 9.18 -8.54 -4.04
CA HIS A 210 10.18 -9.56 -4.33
C HIS A 210 11.22 -9.08 -5.37
N HIS A 211 11.00 -7.93 -6.02
CA HIS A 211 11.97 -7.27 -6.91
C HIS A 211 13.06 -6.59 -6.08
N MET A 212 14.18 -7.28 -5.88
CA MET A 212 15.26 -6.79 -5.03
C MET A 212 15.86 -5.46 -5.52
N GLU A 213 15.93 -5.22 -6.86
CA GLU A 213 16.39 -3.94 -7.41
C GLU A 213 15.55 -2.76 -6.87
N LEU A 214 14.21 -2.89 -6.83
CA LEU A 214 13.35 -1.86 -6.29
C LEU A 214 13.60 -1.66 -4.78
N VAL A 215 13.58 -2.76 -4.01
CA VAL A 215 13.72 -2.71 -2.56
C VAL A 215 15.04 -2.09 -2.14
N MET A 216 16.16 -2.60 -2.67
CA MET A 216 17.50 -2.15 -2.30
C MET A 216 17.78 -0.70 -2.68
N ASN A 217 17.11 -0.17 -3.72
CA ASN A 217 17.34 1.21 -4.16
C ASN A 217 16.51 2.24 -3.41
N ILE A 218 15.27 1.90 -2.94
CA ILE A 218 14.39 2.94 -2.39
C ILE A 218 14.00 2.75 -0.91
N CYS A 219 14.31 1.60 -0.30
CA CYS A 219 13.91 1.31 1.07
C CYS A 219 15.12 1.38 2.02
N PRO A 220 15.28 2.44 2.81
CA PRO A 220 16.37 2.56 3.78
C PRO A 220 16.27 1.52 4.92
N LYS A 221 15.09 0.93 5.13
CA LYS A 221 14.88 -0.12 6.13
C LYS A 221 14.09 -1.29 5.54
N ILE A 222 14.58 -2.50 5.78
CA ILE A 222 14.02 -3.74 5.25
C ILE A 222 13.78 -4.72 6.40
N TYR A 223 12.63 -5.37 6.39
CA TYR A 223 12.26 -6.46 7.27
C TYR A 223 12.15 -7.74 6.45
N VAL A 224 12.84 -8.79 6.85
CA VAL A 224 12.85 -10.07 6.13
C VAL A 224 12.03 -11.10 6.88
N LEU A 225 11.06 -11.66 6.15
CA LEU A 225 10.18 -12.71 6.62
C LEU A 225 10.57 -14.06 6.00
N ASP A 226 10.50 -15.10 6.82
CA ASP A 226 10.53 -16.47 6.36
C ASP A 226 9.62 -17.34 7.25
N PHE A 227 8.77 -18.18 6.65
CA PHE A 227 7.77 -19.00 7.34
C PHE A 227 7.05 -18.29 8.51
N GLY A 228 6.62 -17.04 8.28
CA GLY A 228 5.89 -16.23 9.26
C GLY A 228 6.75 -15.59 10.34
N LYS A 229 8.05 -15.79 10.36
CA LYS A 229 8.98 -15.24 11.35
C LYS A 229 9.89 -14.19 10.74
N LYS A 230 10.24 -13.17 11.53
CA LYS A 230 11.26 -12.21 11.13
C LYS A 230 12.65 -12.83 11.29
N ILE A 231 13.38 -13.01 10.18
CA ILE A 231 14.74 -13.56 10.15
C ILE A 231 15.82 -12.50 10.04
N GLY A 232 15.45 -11.26 9.67
CA GLY A 232 16.38 -10.14 9.60
C GLY A 232 15.66 -8.79 9.54
N GLU A 233 16.36 -7.75 9.96
CA GLU A 233 15.97 -6.35 9.72
C GLU A 233 17.23 -5.50 9.65
N GLY A 234 17.22 -4.46 8.81
CA GLY A 234 18.36 -3.57 8.64
C GLY A 234 18.27 -2.74 7.37
N THR A 235 19.40 -2.11 7.05
CA THR A 235 19.63 -1.41 5.79
C THR A 235 19.80 -2.40 4.63
N PRO A 236 19.70 -1.95 3.37
CA PRO A 236 20.00 -2.80 2.20
C PRO A 236 21.37 -3.49 2.30
N GLU A 237 22.40 -2.77 2.78
CA GLU A 237 23.75 -3.33 2.92
C GLU A 237 23.85 -4.42 3.98
N GLU A 238 23.18 -4.25 5.11
CA GLU A 238 23.12 -5.23 6.18
C GLU A 238 22.35 -6.49 5.76
N ILE A 239 21.23 -6.32 5.08
CA ILE A 239 20.41 -7.42 4.58
C ILE A 239 21.16 -8.22 3.50
N GLY A 240 21.86 -7.54 2.58
CA GLY A 240 22.64 -8.20 1.53
C GLY A 240 23.84 -9.02 2.04
N LYS A 241 24.24 -8.86 3.31
CA LYS A 241 25.33 -9.61 3.95
C LYS A 241 24.85 -10.59 5.02
N ASN A 242 23.54 -10.72 5.21
CA ASN A 242 22.98 -11.56 6.27
C ASN A 242 22.83 -13.00 5.75
N ASP A 243 23.64 -13.92 6.30
CA ASP A 243 23.66 -15.33 5.88
C ASP A 243 22.30 -16.01 5.98
N LYS A 244 21.52 -15.75 7.03
CA LYS A 244 20.16 -16.31 7.19
C LYS A 244 19.21 -15.84 6.08
N VAL A 245 19.38 -14.60 5.64
CA VAL A 245 18.56 -14.05 4.53
C VAL A 245 18.99 -14.69 3.22
N LEU A 246 20.28 -14.82 2.98
CA LEU A 246 20.81 -15.48 1.77
C LEU A 246 20.37 -16.94 1.69
N GLU A 247 20.44 -17.69 2.78
CA GLU A 247 19.96 -19.09 2.86
C GLU A 247 18.47 -19.21 2.53
N ALA A 248 17.62 -18.32 3.07
CA ALA A 248 16.18 -18.32 2.81
C ALA A 248 15.82 -18.11 1.34
N TYR A 249 16.63 -17.32 0.61
CA TYR A 249 16.42 -17.10 -0.84
C TYR A 249 17.11 -18.14 -1.72
N LEU A 250 18.19 -18.78 -1.26
CA LEU A 250 18.89 -19.82 -2.02
C LEU A 250 18.18 -21.17 -1.91
N GLY A 251 17.51 -21.44 -0.77
CA GLY A 251 16.73 -22.66 -0.57
C GLY A 251 15.54 -22.80 -1.51
N ASP A 252 14.96 -21.69 -1.98
CA ASP A 252 13.85 -21.69 -2.95
C ASP A 252 14.29 -22.01 -4.40
N THR A 253 15.60 -22.06 -4.68
CA THR A 253 16.12 -22.32 -6.04
C THR A 253 16.35 -23.82 -6.35
N GLU A 254 16.14 -24.73 -5.40
CA GLU A 254 16.30 -26.17 -5.63
C GLU A 254 15.02 -26.93 -6.03
N GLU A 255 13.87 -26.23 -6.16
CA GLU A 255 12.61 -26.82 -6.66
C GLU A 255 12.22 -26.28 -8.05
N ILE A 256 13.10 -26.48 -9.06
CA ILE A 256 12.74 -26.37 -10.48
C ILE A 256 13.19 -27.61 -11.22
#